data_155f5e0a58cdd086854e08faeb9b6f54
#
_entry.id   155f5e0a58cdd086854e08faeb9b6f54
#
_cell.length_a   1.000
_cell.length_b   1.000
_cell.length_c   1.000
_cell.angle_alpha   90.00
_cell.angle_beta   90.00
_cell.angle_gamma   90.00
#
_symmetry.space_group_name_H-M   'P 1'
#
loop_
_entity.id
_entity.type
_entity.pdbx_description
1 polymer ?
#
loop_
_entity_poly.entity_id
_entity_poly.type
_entity_poly.pdbx_seq_one_letter_code
_entity_poly.pdbx_strand_id
1 'polypeptide(L)'
;MRRNYCKLLFLCAALFTSSAIFAAEYSAWRGETLFFACKNINRGETIVDFKPTIEGLPKSFTARVGIARPVKFEREPNSGEFIVAWDKIEWDASETAFASGSHRFIVCEIHVSENANSGIYKFKVGLETHTLKVVNRVLPPPAKWKYYLDIWQHPWAVARWEACEPFSKEHYAAMRPLWEHLASAGQKVVTTTVTKLPWNHQCYDGYGTMIRHIKMNDGSWKFDYSVFDEYVEFCFDCGIGPDIACYSMVPWKYIVYAENEKGEEIKIEAKPGSKDFEDYWKPFLIDFSKHLREKGWLGRTYISMDERSVEDMRAISAFVKKHAPELKISTAGNFDPSKYPELKIDNYCPVIDKVTTKFIANNVQTRRNSGMLTTYYVCCVPRKPNTFMESQLEESFWCGFFPAAKNLDGFLRWAYNSWPYDPRNDASFGPFRAGDTFLVYPDNQHSCRFLELRNGIQAAEKFRILKESASKELRVEMDALSAEYDYFVARKEKADLKPLKDKTLELVNRDTQK
;
A
#
# COMPACT_ATOMS: atom_id res chain seq x y z
N MET A 1 -34.57 8.80 34.17
CA MET A 1 -33.32 9.51 33.85
C MET A 1 -32.16 8.80 34.56
N ARG A 2 -31.46 7.92 33.86
CA ARG A 2 -30.21 7.32 34.35
C ARG A 2 -29.10 7.88 33.46
N ARG A 3 -28.22 8.71 34.02
CA ARG A 3 -27.01 9.20 33.38
C ARG A 3 -26.02 8.02 33.30
N ASN A 4 -25.82 7.49 32.09
CA ASN A 4 -24.71 6.59 31.80
C ASN A 4 -23.45 7.45 31.68
N TYR A 5 -22.61 7.43 32.70
CA TYR A 5 -21.23 7.89 32.61
C TYR A 5 -20.46 6.91 31.73
N CYS A 6 -20.14 7.31 30.51
CA CYS A 6 -19.21 6.63 29.64
C CYS A 6 -17.84 6.67 30.34
N LYS A 7 -17.41 5.56 30.93
CA LYS A 7 -16.03 5.41 31.43
C LYS A 7 -15.12 5.33 30.21
N LEU A 8 -14.51 6.47 29.85
CA LEU A 8 -13.39 6.51 28.91
C LEU A 8 -12.23 5.78 29.56
N LEU A 9 -12.09 4.48 29.34
CA LEU A 9 -10.89 3.74 29.68
C LEU A 9 -9.82 4.14 28.66
N PHE A 10 -8.91 5.04 29.06
CA PHE A 10 -7.67 5.32 28.33
C PHE A 10 -6.74 4.10 28.43
N LEU A 11 -6.97 3.09 27.63
CA LEU A 11 -5.93 2.13 27.29
C LEU A 11 -5.18 2.70 26.09
N CYS A 12 -4.09 3.43 26.37
CA CYS A 12 -3.08 3.69 25.34
C CYS A 12 -2.57 2.33 24.88
N ALA A 13 -3.04 1.83 23.74
CA ALA A 13 -2.29 0.86 22.98
C ALA A 13 -1.02 1.59 22.56
N ALA A 14 0.06 1.37 23.32
CA ALA A 14 1.33 2.03 23.09
C ALA A 14 1.89 1.45 21.79
N LEU A 15 1.72 2.18 20.68
CA LEU A 15 2.45 1.94 19.44
C LEU A 15 3.98 2.04 19.67
N PHE A 16 4.39 2.51 20.84
CA PHE A 16 5.79 2.72 21.21
C PHE A 16 6.08 2.04 22.55
N THR A 17 6.76 0.90 22.49
CA THR A 17 7.29 0.26 23.69
C THR A 17 8.31 1.19 24.37
N SER A 18 8.26 1.31 25.69
CA SER A 18 9.18 2.09 26.49
C SER A 18 10.58 1.51 26.37
N SER A 19 11.45 2.13 25.58
CA SER A 19 12.88 1.87 25.61
C SER A 19 13.60 2.96 26.38
N ALA A 20 14.63 2.54 27.13
CA ALA A 20 15.49 3.38 27.94
C ALA A 20 16.08 4.56 27.16
N ILE A 21 16.51 5.57 27.92
CA ILE A 21 17.14 6.84 27.52
C ILE A 21 18.53 6.55 26.91
N PHE A 22 18.57 5.94 25.72
CA PHE A 22 19.79 5.89 24.91
C PHE A 22 19.50 6.62 23.61
N ALA A 23 20.46 7.43 23.16
CA ALA A 23 20.46 7.99 21.82
C ALA A 23 20.17 6.86 20.83
N ALA A 24 19.04 6.92 20.14
CA ALA A 24 18.73 5.88 19.19
C ALA A 24 19.70 5.97 18.02
N GLU A 25 20.23 4.82 17.60
CA GLU A 25 21.09 4.71 16.44
C GLU A 25 20.27 4.24 15.25
N TYR A 26 20.35 5.01 14.18
CA TYR A 26 19.74 4.68 12.90
C TYR A 26 20.82 4.43 11.86
N SER A 27 20.49 3.66 10.84
CA SER A 27 21.37 3.44 9.71
C SER A 27 20.59 3.53 8.40
N ALA A 28 21.17 4.18 7.40
CA ALA A 28 20.58 4.34 6.08
C ALA A 28 21.63 4.22 4.96
N TRP A 29 21.18 3.83 3.78
CA TRP A 29 21.97 3.97 2.56
C TRP A 29 21.80 5.39 1.98
N ARG A 30 22.70 5.81 1.13
CA ARG A 30 22.50 7.00 0.30
C ARG A 30 21.32 6.77 -0.64
N GLY A 31 20.50 7.78 -0.89
CA GLY A 31 19.25 7.67 -1.65
C GLY A 31 18.04 7.16 -0.84
N GLU A 32 18.24 6.72 0.41
CA GLU A 32 17.19 6.22 1.28
C GLU A 32 16.41 7.36 1.95
N THR A 33 15.12 7.17 2.14
CA THR A 33 14.27 8.07 2.95
C THR A 33 13.86 7.34 4.23
N LEU A 34 14.59 7.60 5.30
CA LEU A 34 14.36 7.00 6.61
C LEU A 34 13.19 7.68 7.32
N PHE A 35 12.24 6.90 7.82
CA PHE A 35 11.22 7.34 8.76
C PHE A 35 11.44 6.71 10.13
N PHE A 36 11.25 7.49 11.18
CA PHE A 36 11.19 7.00 12.55
C PHE A 36 10.32 7.89 13.43
N ALA A 37 9.87 7.33 14.56
CA ALA A 37 9.16 8.06 15.59
C ALA A 37 9.90 7.92 16.92
N CYS A 38 9.99 9.00 17.68
CA CYS A 38 10.61 9.01 18.99
C CYS A 38 9.70 9.65 20.04
N LYS A 39 9.73 9.09 21.26
CA LYS A 39 8.99 9.63 22.38
C LYS A 39 9.84 10.71 23.07
N ASN A 40 9.45 11.96 22.88
CA ASN A 40 10.07 13.09 23.61
C ASN A 40 9.34 13.31 24.94
N ILE A 41 10.07 13.38 26.03
CA ILE A 41 9.54 13.65 27.37
C ILE A 41 10.10 14.98 27.85
N ASN A 42 9.23 15.94 28.17
CA ASN A 42 9.67 17.18 28.81
C ASN A 42 9.94 16.94 30.30
N ARG A 43 11.20 16.90 30.70
CA ARG A 43 11.64 16.75 32.08
C ARG A 43 11.98 18.06 32.80
N GLY A 44 11.90 19.17 32.03
CA GLY A 44 12.14 20.52 32.52
C GLY A 44 10.84 21.27 32.80
N GLU A 45 10.91 22.58 32.71
CA GLU A 45 9.74 23.45 32.80
C GLU A 45 8.84 23.31 31.57
N THR A 46 7.61 23.83 31.68
CA THR A 46 6.70 23.90 30.53
C THR A 46 7.31 24.77 29.42
N ILE A 47 7.44 24.19 28.23
CA ILE A 47 7.91 24.90 27.04
C ILE A 47 6.70 25.54 26.37
N VAL A 48 6.70 26.86 26.28
CA VAL A 48 5.65 27.63 25.58
C VAL A 48 6.01 27.72 24.11
N ASP A 49 4.99 27.71 23.23
CA ASP A 49 5.15 27.74 21.77
C ASP A 49 6.11 26.66 21.24
N PHE A 50 5.88 25.42 21.72
CA PHE A 50 6.72 24.28 21.35
C PHE A 50 6.56 23.92 19.86
N LYS A 51 7.66 23.99 19.13
CA LYS A 51 7.79 23.47 17.77
C LYS A 51 8.98 22.51 17.74
N PRO A 52 8.77 21.21 17.42
CA PRO A 52 9.90 20.29 17.28
C PRO A 52 10.77 20.71 16.10
N THR A 53 12.09 20.66 16.29
CA THR A 53 13.09 20.96 15.27
C THR A 53 13.97 19.74 15.02
N ILE A 54 14.66 19.73 13.89
CA ILE A 54 15.76 18.82 13.59
C ILE A 54 17.02 19.65 13.37
N GLU A 55 18.10 19.31 14.08
CA GLU A 55 19.35 20.08 14.09
C GLU A 55 20.55 19.13 13.95
N GLY A 56 21.64 19.61 13.35
CA GLY A 56 22.92 18.88 13.25
C GLY A 56 23.06 18.00 12.01
N LEU A 57 22.05 17.91 11.14
CA LEU A 57 22.18 17.21 9.86
C LEU A 57 22.92 18.05 8.83
N PRO A 58 23.73 17.41 7.94
CA PRO A 58 24.35 18.08 6.80
C PRO A 58 23.33 18.71 5.85
N LYS A 59 23.71 19.81 5.18
CA LYS A 59 22.86 20.48 4.17
C LYS A 59 22.50 19.58 2.97
N SER A 60 23.24 18.50 2.75
CA SER A 60 22.97 17.50 1.71
C SER A 60 21.80 16.55 2.05
N PHE A 61 21.27 16.63 3.27
CA PHE A 61 20.11 15.85 3.69
C PHE A 61 18.88 16.75 3.66
N THR A 62 17.76 16.20 3.21
CA THR A 62 16.46 16.84 3.37
C THR A 62 15.73 16.17 4.53
N ALA A 63 15.24 16.97 5.46
CA ALA A 63 14.55 16.42 6.61
C ALA A 63 13.30 17.23 6.95
N ARG A 64 12.28 16.55 7.46
CA ARG A 64 11.09 17.16 8.05
C ARG A 64 10.74 16.49 9.37
N VAL A 65 10.13 17.26 10.24
CA VAL A 65 9.72 16.83 11.57
C VAL A 65 8.26 17.19 11.80
N GLY A 66 7.57 16.35 12.53
CA GLY A 66 6.16 16.55 12.86
C GLY A 66 5.79 15.89 14.18
N ILE A 67 4.51 15.93 14.50
CA ILE A 67 3.93 15.31 15.68
C ILE A 67 2.91 14.28 15.22
N ALA A 68 3.00 13.04 15.73
CA ALA A 68 1.93 12.07 15.55
C ALA A 68 0.74 12.48 16.41
N ARG A 69 -0.44 12.53 15.80
CA ARG A 69 -1.71 12.90 16.44
C ARG A 69 -2.57 11.67 16.70
N PRO A 70 -3.30 11.64 17.83
CA PRO A 70 -4.23 10.56 18.11
C PRO A 70 -5.44 10.62 17.20
N VAL A 71 -5.88 9.46 16.72
CA VAL A 71 -7.12 9.28 15.97
C VAL A 71 -7.97 8.26 16.71
N LYS A 72 -9.25 8.58 16.91
CA LYS A 72 -10.23 7.71 17.57
C LYS A 72 -10.74 6.65 16.60
N PHE A 73 -11.00 5.45 17.09
CA PHE A 73 -11.65 4.38 16.34
C PHE A 73 -12.26 3.33 17.27
N GLU A 74 -13.18 2.52 16.75
CA GLU A 74 -13.72 1.38 17.48
C GLU A 74 -12.66 0.26 17.58
N ARG A 75 -12.48 -0.28 18.80
CA ARG A 75 -11.54 -1.40 19.07
C ARG A 75 -11.82 -2.62 18.22
N GLU A 76 -13.09 -3.00 18.18
CA GLU A 76 -13.63 -4.02 17.28
C GLU A 76 -14.73 -3.38 16.44
N PRO A 77 -14.90 -3.77 15.19
CA PRO A 77 -15.94 -3.24 14.34
C PRO A 77 -17.34 -3.33 14.99
N ASN A 78 -18.06 -2.21 15.00
CA ASN A 78 -19.41 -2.07 15.57
C ASN A 78 -19.52 -2.41 17.08
N SER A 79 -18.42 -2.31 17.82
CA SER A 79 -18.43 -2.61 19.28
C SER A 79 -18.96 -1.47 20.13
N GLY A 80 -18.90 -0.24 19.64
CA GLY A 80 -19.18 0.97 20.44
C GLY A 80 -18.10 1.26 21.50
N GLU A 81 -17.01 0.48 21.55
CA GLU A 81 -15.86 0.70 22.43
C GLU A 81 -14.76 1.43 21.66
N PHE A 82 -14.48 2.67 22.03
CA PHE A 82 -13.51 3.51 21.33
C PHE A 82 -12.14 3.51 22.02
N ILE A 83 -11.10 3.48 21.20
CA ILE A 83 -9.69 3.66 21.57
C ILE A 83 -9.03 4.67 20.64
N VAL A 84 -7.75 4.98 20.87
CA VAL A 84 -6.98 5.91 20.03
C VAL A 84 -5.65 5.30 19.62
N ALA A 85 -5.18 5.65 18.43
CA ALA A 85 -3.82 5.40 17.95
C ALA A 85 -3.15 6.71 17.54
N TRP A 86 -1.84 6.80 17.80
CA TRP A 86 -0.99 7.91 17.38
C TRP A 86 -0.45 7.64 15.97
N ASP A 87 -1.26 7.87 14.95
CA ASP A 87 -1.00 7.45 13.57
C ASP A 87 -0.94 8.60 12.57
N LYS A 88 -1.83 9.60 12.71
CA LYS A 88 -1.89 10.74 11.80
C LYS A 88 -0.75 11.71 12.06
N ILE A 89 0.01 12.06 11.02
CA ILE A 89 1.17 12.94 11.14
C ILE A 89 0.78 14.37 10.77
N GLU A 90 1.05 15.29 11.67
CA GLU A 90 1.02 16.73 11.42
C GLU A 90 2.46 17.22 11.26
N TRP A 91 2.87 17.45 10.01
CA TRP A 91 4.18 17.97 9.70
C TRP A 91 4.27 19.47 10.06
N ASP A 92 5.46 19.93 10.46
CA ASP A 92 5.70 21.31 10.90
C ASP A 92 4.78 21.80 12.03
N ALA A 93 4.22 20.86 12.78
CA ALA A 93 3.31 21.12 13.87
C ALA A 93 3.93 22.03 14.94
N SER A 94 3.10 22.90 15.53
CA SER A 94 3.42 23.65 16.72
C SER A 94 2.34 23.45 17.79
N GLU A 95 2.71 23.61 19.05
CA GLU A 95 1.80 23.54 20.19
C GLU A 95 2.02 24.73 21.10
N THR A 96 0.93 25.28 21.65
CA THR A 96 1.00 26.40 22.59
C THR A 96 1.80 26.08 23.84
N ALA A 97 1.82 24.82 24.26
CA ALA A 97 2.63 24.38 25.39
C ALA A 97 2.97 22.89 25.31
N PHE A 98 4.20 22.56 25.70
CA PHE A 98 4.63 21.22 26.02
C PHE A 98 4.89 21.13 27.54
N ALA A 99 3.88 20.68 28.27
CA ALA A 99 3.87 20.72 29.71
C ALA A 99 4.98 19.87 30.34
N SER A 100 5.49 20.29 31.49
CA SER A 100 6.41 19.53 32.34
C SER A 100 5.84 18.15 32.65
N GLY A 101 6.66 17.11 32.58
CA GLY A 101 6.28 15.71 32.82
C GLY A 101 5.47 15.06 31.71
N SER A 102 5.01 15.82 30.70
CA SER A 102 4.27 15.25 29.56
C SER A 102 5.19 14.70 28.47
N HIS A 103 4.60 14.01 27.50
CA HIS A 103 5.35 13.47 26.35
C HIS A 103 4.65 13.78 25.02
N ARG A 104 5.44 13.76 23.95
CA ARG A 104 4.99 13.83 22.55
C ARG A 104 5.65 12.73 21.74
N PHE A 105 4.94 12.20 20.76
CA PHE A 105 5.52 11.35 19.74
C PHE A 105 5.93 12.24 18.57
N ILE A 106 7.22 12.54 18.53
CA ILE A 106 7.81 13.30 17.44
C ILE A 106 8.17 12.34 16.32
N VAL A 107 7.77 12.65 15.11
CA VAL A 107 8.07 11.86 13.92
C VAL A 107 9.04 12.62 13.04
N CYS A 108 9.93 11.88 12.42
CA CYS A 108 10.98 12.43 11.59
C CYS A 108 11.12 11.63 10.30
N GLU A 109 11.29 12.34 9.20
CA GLU A 109 11.64 11.78 7.90
C GLU A 109 12.93 12.45 7.42
N ILE A 110 13.94 11.64 7.08
CA ILE A 110 15.25 12.11 6.60
C ILE A 110 15.54 11.44 5.27
N HIS A 111 15.66 12.23 4.21
CA HIS A 111 16.18 11.76 2.94
C HIS A 111 17.69 11.96 2.89
N VAL A 112 18.44 10.89 2.75
CA VAL A 112 19.89 10.87 2.61
C VAL A 112 20.23 10.98 1.11
N SER A 113 20.74 12.11 0.66
CA SER A 113 21.11 12.31 -0.74
C SER A 113 22.00 11.17 -1.27
N GLU A 114 21.84 10.79 -2.54
CA GLU A 114 22.72 9.83 -3.21
C GLU A 114 24.19 10.27 -3.19
N ASN A 115 24.44 11.58 -3.16
CA ASN A 115 25.77 12.20 -3.12
C ASN A 115 26.25 12.48 -1.68
N ALA A 116 25.54 12.06 -0.65
CA ALA A 116 25.98 12.23 0.72
C ALA A 116 27.27 11.45 1.01
N ASN A 117 28.12 11.97 1.87
CA ASN A 117 29.27 11.22 2.37
C ASN A 117 28.79 10.11 3.31
N SER A 118 29.42 8.93 3.24
CA SER A 118 29.26 7.92 4.28
C SER A 118 29.90 8.38 5.58
N GLY A 119 29.36 7.94 6.71
CA GLY A 119 29.89 8.34 8.02
C GLY A 119 28.82 8.33 9.10
N ILE A 120 29.19 8.84 10.28
CA ILE A 120 28.33 8.91 11.46
C ILE A 120 28.00 10.37 11.72
N TYR A 121 26.69 10.67 11.78
CA TYR A 121 26.17 12.01 11.99
C TYR A 121 25.36 12.05 13.29
N LYS A 122 25.72 12.95 14.19
CA LYS A 122 24.92 13.24 15.39
C LYS A 122 23.93 14.34 15.06
N PHE A 123 22.68 14.17 15.47
CA PHE A 123 21.63 15.14 15.25
C PHE A 123 20.62 15.12 16.39
N LYS A 124 19.82 16.16 16.51
CA LYS A 124 18.81 16.31 17.54
C LYS A 124 17.43 16.44 16.91
N VAL A 125 16.44 15.75 17.49
CA VAL A 125 15.02 15.86 17.09
C VAL A 125 14.20 16.22 18.32
N GLY A 126 13.64 17.44 18.33
CA GLY A 126 12.98 17.98 19.51
C GLY A 126 13.93 18.03 20.69
N LEU A 127 13.67 17.23 21.72
CA LEU A 127 14.48 17.19 22.95
C LEU A 127 15.53 16.06 22.99
N GLU A 128 15.51 15.15 22.01
CA GLU A 128 16.32 13.91 22.05
C GLU A 128 17.46 13.95 21.02
N THR A 129 18.63 13.42 21.39
CA THR A 129 19.80 13.31 20.51
C THR A 129 19.87 11.91 19.91
N HIS A 130 20.20 11.84 18.63
CA HIS A 130 20.25 10.62 17.85
C HIS A 130 21.55 10.53 17.05
N THR A 131 21.84 9.33 16.52
CA THR A 131 22.95 9.06 15.63
C THR A 131 22.42 8.42 14.35
N LEU A 132 22.89 8.90 13.20
CA LEU A 132 22.64 8.32 11.89
C LEU A 132 23.96 7.85 11.27
N LYS A 133 24.07 6.54 11.03
CA LYS A 133 25.15 5.96 10.23
C LYS A 133 24.74 5.90 8.77
N VAL A 134 25.41 6.61 7.91
CA VAL A 134 25.24 6.52 6.45
C VAL A 134 26.22 5.51 5.88
N VAL A 135 25.68 4.43 5.35
CA VAL A 135 26.43 3.33 4.74
C VAL A 135 26.87 3.72 3.34
N ASN A 136 28.10 3.32 2.94
CA ASN A 136 28.63 3.60 1.61
C ASN A 136 28.01 2.70 0.51
N ARG A 137 26.69 2.76 0.39
CA ARG A 137 25.88 2.11 -0.66
C ARG A 137 24.78 3.06 -1.10
N VAL A 138 24.26 2.84 -2.29
CA VAL A 138 23.16 3.66 -2.84
C VAL A 138 21.93 2.79 -3.02
N LEU A 139 20.82 3.23 -2.44
CA LEU A 139 19.50 2.73 -2.76
C LEU A 139 18.99 3.50 -3.99
N PRO A 140 18.70 2.84 -5.11
CA PRO A 140 18.19 3.54 -6.29
C PRO A 140 16.83 4.19 -5.99
N PRO A 141 16.40 5.18 -6.81
CA PRO A 141 15.12 5.83 -6.62
C PRO A 141 13.95 4.83 -6.75
N PRO A 142 12.80 5.08 -6.11
CA PRO A 142 11.65 4.16 -6.02
C PRO A 142 11.15 3.62 -7.36
N ALA A 143 11.18 4.44 -8.41
CA ALA A 143 10.79 4.02 -9.76
C ALA A 143 11.66 2.85 -10.32
N LYS A 144 12.92 2.72 -9.84
CA LYS A 144 13.86 1.67 -10.25
C LYS A 144 13.86 0.43 -9.37
N TRP A 145 13.10 0.42 -8.26
CA TRP A 145 13.00 -0.77 -7.42
C TRP A 145 12.33 -1.92 -8.17
N LYS A 146 12.79 -3.14 -7.91
CA LYS A 146 12.17 -4.35 -8.46
C LYS A 146 11.02 -4.85 -7.60
N TYR A 147 10.86 -4.32 -6.41
CA TYR A 147 9.74 -4.62 -5.53
C TYR A 147 8.43 -4.23 -6.22
N TYR A 148 7.50 -5.18 -6.35
CA TYR A 148 6.21 -4.98 -7.01
C TYR A 148 5.16 -4.57 -5.99
N LEU A 149 5.02 -3.28 -5.77
CA LEU A 149 4.01 -2.70 -4.88
C LEU A 149 2.72 -2.45 -5.67
N ASP A 150 1.61 -2.95 -5.15
CA ASP A 150 0.26 -2.77 -5.71
C ASP A 150 -0.70 -2.36 -4.58
N ILE A 151 -0.83 -1.08 -4.33
CA ILE A 151 -1.81 -0.53 -3.38
C ILE A 151 -2.89 0.20 -4.18
N TRP A 152 -4.15 -0.23 -4.05
CA TRP A 152 -5.24 0.26 -4.88
C TRP A 152 -5.63 1.69 -4.52
N GLN A 153 -5.67 2.55 -5.53
CA GLN A 153 -6.06 3.95 -5.41
C GLN A 153 -7.57 4.10 -5.58
N HIS A 154 -8.16 5.04 -4.82
CA HIS A 154 -9.59 5.34 -4.86
C HIS A 154 -9.85 6.82 -5.21
N PRO A 155 -9.88 7.20 -6.49
CA PRO A 155 -10.09 8.59 -6.90
C PRO A 155 -11.38 9.21 -6.37
N TRP A 156 -12.48 8.47 -6.39
CA TRP A 156 -13.80 8.99 -5.97
C TRP A 156 -13.85 9.38 -4.49
N ALA A 157 -13.06 8.76 -3.63
CA ALA A 157 -12.94 9.18 -2.24
C ALA A 157 -12.30 10.58 -2.11
N VAL A 158 -11.34 10.90 -2.99
CA VAL A 158 -10.74 12.25 -3.07
C VAL A 158 -11.76 13.25 -3.58
N ALA A 159 -12.51 12.92 -4.66
CA ALA A 159 -13.54 13.82 -5.20
C ALA A 159 -14.61 14.16 -4.17
N ARG A 160 -15.09 13.18 -3.37
CA ARG A 160 -16.03 13.43 -2.28
C ARG A 160 -15.42 14.33 -1.21
N TRP A 161 -14.18 14.04 -0.81
CA TRP A 161 -13.52 14.79 0.25
C TRP A 161 -13.35 16.26 -0.13
N GLU A 162 -12.90 16.51 -1.34
CA GLU A 162 -12.66 17.86 -1.89
C GLU A 162 -13.94 18.52 -2.42
N ALA A 163 -15.07 17.83 -2.39
CA ALA A 163 -16.36 18.30 -2.95
C ALA A 163 -16.23 18.82 -4.39
N CYS A 164 -15.45 18.11 -5.22
CA CYS A 164 -15.21 18.47 -6.62
C CYS A 164 -15.73 17.38 -7.58
N GLU A 165 -15.90 17.76 -8.86
CA GLU A 165 -16.30 16.82 -9.91
C GLU A 165 -15.18 15.81 -10.17
N PRO A 166 -15.46 14.48 -10.19
CA PRO A 166 -14.47 13.46 -10.49
C PRO A 166 -13.77 13.72 -11.85
N PHE A 167 -12.43 13.62 -11.80
CA PHE A 167 -11.53 13.82 -12.96
C PHE A 167 -11.55 15.25 -13.52
N SER A 168 -12.02 16.24 -12.75
CA SER A 168 -11.82 17.64 -13.05
C SER A 168 -10.38 18.06 -12.78
N LYS A 169 -10.00 19.24 -13.25
CA LYS A 169 -8.67 19.82 -12.99
C LYS A 169 -8.38 19.96 -11.49
N GLU A 170 -9.37 20.37 -10.72
CA GLU A 170 -9.31 20.49 -9.26
C GLU A 170 -9.09 19.13 -8.61
N HIS A 171 -9.78 18.10 -9.11
CA HIS A 171 -9.62 16.73 -8.61
C HIS A 171 -8.22 16.18 -8.86
N TYR A 172 -7.66 16.37 -10.07
CA TYR A 172 -6.28 15.98 -10.36
C TYR A 172 -5.26 16.72 -9.49
N ALA A 173 -5.49 18.02 -9.24
CA ALA A 173 -4.63 18.80 -8.34
C ALA A 173 -4.65 18.25 -6.90
N ALA A 174 -5.82 17.84 -6.41
CA ALA A 174 -5.98 17.24 -5.08
C ALA A 174 -5.37 15.83 -4.97
N MET A 175 -5.48 15.02 -6.03
CA MET A 175 -4.89 13.68 -6.08
C MET A 175 -3.36 13.69 -6.13
N ARG A 176 -2.74 14.65 -6.81
CA ARG A 176 -1.29 14.67 -7.09
C ARG A 176 -0.42 14.42 -5.87
N PRO A 177 -0.53 15.16 -4.77
CA PRO A 177 0.36 14.96 -3.61
C PRO A 177 0.17 13.57 -2.97
N LEU A 178 -1.04 13.01 -3.01
CA LEU A 178 -1.34 11.67 -2.50
C LEU A 178 -0.69 10.58 -3.38
N TRP A 179 -0.76 10.73 -4.72
CA TRP A 179 -0.17 9.77 -5.66
C TRP A 179 1.35 9.85 -5.68
N GLU A 180 1.94 11.05 -5.61
CA GLU A 180 3.39 11.23 -5.46
C GLU A 180 3.89 10.62 -4.14
N HIS A 181 3.11 10.74 -3.05
CA HIS A 181 3.42 10.09 -1.79
C HIS A 181 3.39 8.56 -1.92
N LEU A 182 2.39 7.99 -2.60
CA LEU A 182 2.33 6.55 -2.90
C LEU A 182 3.50 6.10 -3.78
N ALA A 183 3.84 6.88 -4.82
CA ALA A 183 4.98 6.62 -5.71
C ALA A 183 6.31 6.59 -4.96
N SER A 184 6.46 7.38 -3.87
CA SER A 184 7.65 7.38 -3.02
C SER A 184 7.92 6.03 -2.32
N ALA A 185 6.92 5.16 -2.24
CA ALA A 185 7.05 3.79 -1.76
C ALA A 185 7.31 2.76 -2.88
N GLY A 186 7.43 3.21 -4.14
CA GLY A 186 7.72 2.35 -5.29
C GLY A 186 6.49 1.70 -5.92
N GLN A 187 5.30 2.33 -5.84
CA GLN A 187 4.07 1.84 -6.48
C GLN A 187 4.26 1.54 -7.96
N LYS A 188 3.87 0.32 -8.39
CA LYS A 188 4.04 -0.16 -9.77
C LYS A 188 2.76 -0.20 -10.57
N VAL A 189 1.61 -0.13 -9.93
CA VAL A 189 0.32 -0.43 -10.55
C VAL A 189 -0.62 0.77 -10.46
N VAL A 190 -1.13 1.19 -11.60
CA VAL A 190 -2.25 2.12 -11.71
C VAL A 190 -3.54 1.32 -11.56
N THR A 191 -4.34 1.61 -10.52
CA THR A 191 -5.65 0.99 -10.33
C THR A 191 -6.69 1.70 -11.17
N THR A 192 -7.27 1.02 -12.14
CA THR A 192 -8.36 1.53 -12.97
C THR A 192 -9.61 0.66 -12.88
N THR A 193 -10.75 1.23 -13.20
CA THR A 193 -12.03 0.50 -13.25
C THR A 193 -12.63 0.56 -14.65
N VAL A 194 -12.88 -0.60 -15.22
CA VAL A 194 -13.50 -0.75 -16.55
C VAL A 194 -15.02 -0.97 -16.47
N THR A 195 -15.55 -1.03 -15.26
CA THR A 195 -16.98 -1.04 -14.95
C THR A 195 -17.23 -0.35 -13.61
N LYS A 196 -18.44 0.11 -13.40
CA LYS A 196 -18.89 0.72 -12.15
C LYS A 196 -19.05 -0.36 -11.07
N LEU A 197 -18.67 -0.03 -9.84
CA LEU A 197 -18.84 -0.88 -8.64
C LEU A 197 -18.28 -2.31 -8.77
N PRO A 198 -17.01 -2.50 -9.19
CA PRO A 198 -16.43 -3.85 -9.34
C PRO A 198 -16.46 -4.65 -8.04
N TRP A 199 -16.35 -3.99 -6.88
CA TRP A 199 -16.42 -4.57 -5.52
C TRP A 199 -17.75 -4.29 -4.81
N ASN A 200 -18.84 -4.01 -5.57
CA ASN A 200 -20.12 -3.61 -5.01
C ASN A 200 -19.97 -2.37 -4.09
N HIS A 201 -20.62 -2.32 -2.94
CA HIS A 201 -20.56 -1.22 -1.97
C HIS A 201 -19.62 -1.54 -0.79
N GLN A 202 -18.40 -2.01 -1.07
CA GLN A 202 -17.42 -2.35 -0.04
C GLN A 202 -16.83 -1.11 0.65
N CYS A 203 -16.64 -0.02 -0.11
CA CYS A 203 -16.10 1.25 0.37
C CYS A 203 -17.23 2.23 0.72
N TYR A 204 -16.89 3.29 1.47
CA TYR A 204 -17.82 4.39 1.74
C TYR A 204 -18.26 5.07 0.44
N ASP A 205 -17.30 5.38 -0.42
CA ASP A 205 -17.55 5.89 -1.77
C ASP A 205 -17.58 4.72 -2.77
N GLY A 206 -18.55 4.72 -3.68
CA GLY A 206 -18.59 3.74 -4.76
C GLY A 206 -17.58 4.05 -5.85
N TYR A 207 -16.93 3.01 -6.38
CA TYR A 207 -16.09 3.18 -7.57
C TYR A 207 -16.97 3.41 -8.81
N GLY A 208 -16.73 4.50 -9.55
CA GLY A 208 -17.28 4.72 -10.87
C GLY A 208 -16.56 3.88 -11.94
N THR A 209 -16.87 4.11 -13.20
CA THR A 209 -16.11 3.58 -14.34
C THR A 209 -15.22 4.67 -14.93
N MET A 210 -14.02 4.31 -15.40
CA MET A 210 -13.14 5.21 -16.15
C MET A 210 -13.30 5.06 -17.67
N ILE A 211 -14.08 4.07 -18.11
CA ILE A 211 -14.38 3.83 -19.51
C ILE A 211 -15.90 3.81 -19.66
N ARG A 212 -16.46 4.66 -20.53
CA ARG A 212 -17.88 4.63 -20.83
C ARG A 212 -18.17 3.58 -21.90
N HIS A 213 -19.08 2.68 -21.61
CA HIS A 213 -19.58 1.66 -22.54
C HIS A 213 -20.94 2.13 -23.05
N ILE A 214 -21.02 2.50 -24.31
CA ILE A 214 -22.23 3.07 -24.92
C ILE A 214 -22.83 2.06 -25.91
N LYS A 215 -24.05 1.58 -25.59
CA LYS A 215 -24.79 0.69 -26.47
C LYS A 215 -25.60 1.50 -27.48
N MET A 216 -25.29 1.33 -28.74
CA MET A 216 -25.94 2.04 -29.84
C MET A 216 -27.30 1.39 -30.21
N ASN A 217 -28.19 2.15 -30.83
CA ASN A 217 -29.51 1.69 -31.23
C ASN A 217 -29.48 0.57 -32.30
N ASP A 218 -28.40 0.49 -33.07
CA ASP A 218 -28.17 -0.59 -34.06
C ASP A 218 -27.58 -1.87 -33.41
N GLY A 219 -27.39 -1.86 -32.07
CA GLY A 219 -26.83 -2.96 -31.30
C GLY A 219 -25.30 -2.98 -31.24
N SER A 220 -24.60 -2.09 -31.92
CA SER A 220 -23.15 -1.94 -31.81
C SER A 220 -22.74 -1.27 -30.50
N TRP A 221 -21.43 -1.28 -30.23
CA TRP A 221 -20.85 -0.67 -29.04
C TRP A 221 -19.89 0.45 -29.43
N LYS A 222 -19.90 1.53 -28.66
CA LYS A 222 -18.89 2.59 -28.65
C LYS A 222 -18.28 2.70 -27.27
N PHE A 223 -16.95 2.92 -27.23
CA PHE A 223 -16.21 3.08 -25.96
C PHE A 223 -15.56 4.45 -25.93
N ASP A 224 -15.64 5.11 -24.77
CA ASP A 224 -14.98 6.38 -24.54
C ASP A 224 -13.90 6.19 -23.47
N TYR A 225 -12.64 6.31 -23.87
CA TYR A 225 -11.44 6.11 -23.05
C TYR A 225 -10.88 7.40 -22.47
N SER A 226 -11.52 8.55 -22.67
CA SER A 226 -10.94 9.84 -22.33
C SER A 226 -10.49 9.95 -20.86
N VAL A 227 -11.36 9.55 -19.92
CA VAL A 227 -11.03 9.54 -18.49
C VAL A 227 -9.95 8.50 -18.15
N PHE A 228 -10.04 7.32 -18.76
CA PHE A 228 -9.04 6.25 -18.55
C PHE A 228 -7.65 6.71 -18.99
N ASP A 229 -7.54 7.29 -20.17
CA ASP A 229 -6.28 7.75 -20.74
C ASP A 229 -5.67 8.86 -19.89
N GLU A 230 -6.44 9.89 -19.57
CA GLU A 230 -5.98 11.03 -18.79
C GLU A 230 -5.55 10.59 -17.39
N TYR A 231 -6.30 9.70 -16.74
CA TYR A 231 -5.96 9.20 -15.42
C TYR A 231 -4.69 8.34 -15.42
N VAL A 232 -4.51 7.46 -16.41
CA VAL A 232 -3.30 6.65 -16.52
C VAL A 232 -2.06 7.52 -16.76
N GLU A 233 -2.16 8.49 -17.68
CA GLU A 233 -1.06 9.44 -17.95
C GLU A 233 -0.73 10.28 -16.71
N PHE A 234 -1.74 10.76 -16.00
CA PHE A 234 -1.58 11.46 -14.73
C PHE A 234 -0.88 10.61 -13.67
N CYS A 235 -1.24 9.32 -13.52
CA CYS A 235 -0.57 8.42 -12.59
C CYS A 235 0.90 8.22 -12.95
N PHE A 236 1.22 8.05 -14.24
CA PHE A 236 2.60 7.95 -14.70
C PHE A 236 3.40 9.23 -14.42
N ASP A 237 2.79 10.39 -14.61
CA ASP A 237 3.41 11.69 -14.29
C ASP A 237 3.65 11.86 -12.79
N CYS A 238 2.80 11.31 -11.92
CA CYS A 238 3.03 11.23 -10.48
C CYS A 238 4.11 10.21 -10.08
N GLY A 239 4.65 9.41 -11.02
CA GLY A 239 5.65 8.37 -10.76
C GLY A 239 5.10 7.00 -10.38
N ILE A 240 3.78 6.77 -10.53
CA ILE A 240 3.13 5.46 -10.38
C ILE A 240 3.20 4.71 -11.71
N GLY A 241 3.61 3.47 -11.70
CA GLY A 241 3.64 2.65 -12.90
C GLY A 241 4.88 1.75 -12.97
N PRO A 242 5.04 0.99 -14.06
CA PRO A 242 4.44 1.18 -15.39
C PRO A 242 3.16 0.37 -15.67
N ASP A 243 2.71 -0.48 -14.77
CA ASP A 243 1.63 -1.43 -15.02
C ASP A 243 0.24 -0.84 -14.75
N ILE A 244 -0.77 -1.32 -15.47
CA ILE A 244 -2.16 -0.86 -15.37
C ILE A 244 -3.04 -2.06 -15.02
N ALA A 245 -3.78 -1.97 -13.92
CA ALA A 245 -4.74 -3.00 -13.49
C ALA A 245 -6.18 -2.54 -13.75
N CYS A 246 -6.89 -3.29 -14.59
CA CYS A 246 -8.25 -2.97 -15.04
C CYS A 246 -9.28 -3.84 -14.32
N TYR A 247 -9.93 -3.28 -13.29
CA TYR A 247 -10.97 -3.94 -12.50
C TYR A 247 -12.35 -3.63 -13.06
N SER A 248 -13.25 -4.55 -13.27
CA SER A 248 -13.07 -5.98 -13.34
C SER A 248 -14.04 -6.55 -14.36
N MET A 249 -13.60 -7.51 -15.16
CA MET A 249 -14.53 -8.23 -16.06
C MET A 249 -15.51 -9.11 -15.27
N VAL A 250 -15.21 -9.43 -14.01
CA VAL A 250 -16.08 -10.23 -13.14
C VAL A 250 -16.32 -9.47 -11.82
N PRO A 251 -17.18 -8.44 -11.85
CA PRO A 251 -17.61 -7.76 -10.63
C PRO A 251 -18.21 -8.75 -9.63
N TRP A 252 -18.12 -8.44 -8.34
CA TRP A 252 -18.59 -9.36 -7.28
C TRP A 252 -20.05 -9.78 -7.41
N LYS A 253 -20.90 -8.94 -8.00
CA LYS A 253 -22.33 -9.23 -8.25
C LYS A 253 -22.63 -9.67 -9.68
N TYR A 254 -21.60 -9.86 -10.53
CA TYR A 254 -21.75 -10.13 -11.96
C TYR A 254 -22.58 -9.08 -12.71
N ILE A 255 -22.63 -7.87 -12.19
CA ILE A 255 -23.38 -6.76 -12.79
C ILE A 255 -22.39 -5.79 -13.39
N VAL A 256 -22.59 -5.50 -14.66
CA VAL A 256 -21.88 -4.45 -15.40
C VAL A 256 -22.85 -3.34 -15.81
N TYR A 257 -22.32 -2.18 -16.07
CA TYR A 257 -23.10 -0.99 -16.40
C TYR A 257 -22.67 -0.44 -17.76
N ALA A 258 -23.64 0.01 -18.52
CA ALA A 258 -23.47 0.69 -19.80
C ALA A 258 -24.39 1.91 -19.85
N GLU A 259 -24.30 2.67 -20.90
CA GLU A 259 -25.21 3.77 -21.24
C GLU A 259 -25.83 3.50 -22.61
N ASN A 260 -27.03 3.99 -22.85
CA ASN A 260 -27.57 4.10 -24.21
C ASN A 260 -27.10 5.40 -24.86
N GLU A 261 -27.47 5.64 -26.14
CA GLU A 261 -27.12 6.87 -26.88
C GLU A 261 -27.64 8.16 -26.22
N LYS A 262 -28.62 8.07 -25.33
CA LYS A 262 -29.16 9.22 -24.57
C LYS A 262 -28.44 9.44 -23.24
N GLY A 263 -27.48 8.59 -22.91
CA GLY A 263 -26.76 8.65 -21.62
C GLY A 263 -27.54 8.02 -20.45
N GLU A 264 -28.61 7.26 -20.72
CA GLU A 264 -29.36 6.54 -19.68
C GLU A 264 -28.62 5.24 -19.29
N GLU A 265 -28.48 4.99 -17.97
CA GLU A 265 -27.76 3.83 -17.46
C GLU A 265 -28.50 2.51 -17.80
N ILE A 266 -27.75 1.55 -18.30
CA ILE A 266 -28.19 0.18 -18.55
C ILE A 266 -27.44 -0.75 -17.58
N LYS A 267 -28.19 -1.57 -16.85
CA LYS A 267 -27.65 -2.59 -15.95
C LYS A 267 -27.79 -3.97 -16.60
N ILE A 268 -26.67 -4.69 -16.69
CA ILE A 268 -26.60 -5.99 -17.36
C ILE A 268 -26.04 -7.03 -16.37
N GLU A 269 -26.71 -8.18 -16.22
CA GLU A 269 -26.18 -9.31 -15.49
C GLU A 269 -25.26 -10.13 -16.43
N ALA A 270 -23.95 -10.00 -16.22
CA ALA A 270 -22.91 -10.56 -17.09
C ALA A 270 -22.12 -11.65 -16.33
N LYS A 271 -22.75 -12.81 -16.11
CA LYS A 271 -22.06 -13.95 -15.51
C LYS A 271 -21.13 -14.61 -16.54
N PRO A 272 -19.87 -14.96 -16.15
CA PRO A 272 -18.95 -15.66 -17.06
C PRO A 272 -19.60 -16.86 -17.75
N GLY A 273 -19.44 -16.94 -19.08
CA GLY A 273 -20.04 -17.99 -19.90
C GLY A 273 -21.49 -17.74 -20.36
N SER A 274 -22.15 -16.68 -19.90
CA SER A 274 -23.47 -16.28 -20.43
C SER A 274 -23.36 -15.55 -21.75
N LYS A 275 -24.48 -15.49 -22.51
CA LYS A 275 -24.57 -14.70 -23.74
C LYS A 275 -24.36 -13.21 -23.44
N ASP A 276 -24.98 -12.68 -22.40
CA ASP A 276 -24.85 -11.28 -22.01
C ASP A 276 -23.41 -10.91 -21.66
N PHE A 277 -22.65 -11.83 -21.03
CA PHE A 277 -21.23 -11.67 -20.80
C PHE A 277 -20.45 -11.58 -22.12
N GLU A 278 -20.73 -12.46 -23.09
CA GLU A 278 -20.07 -12.44 -24.41
C GLU A 278 -20.42 -11.18 -25.19
N ASP A 279 -21.71 -10.81 -25.24
CA ASP A 279 -22.21 -9.65 -25.97
C ASP A 279 -21.65 -8.32 -25.45
N TYR A 280 -21.36 -8.24 -24.13
CA TYR A 280 -20.78 -7.06 -23.49
C TYR A 280 -19.25 -7.02 -23.62
N TRP A 281 -18.55 -8.10 -23.25
CA TRP A 281 -17.10 -8.06 -23.11
C TRP A 281 -16.32 -8.33 -24.40
N LYS A 282 -16.87 -9.09 -25.34
CA LYS A 282 -16.16 -9.39 -26.60
C LYS A 282 -15.86 -8.13 -27.43
N PRO A 283 -16.85 -7.26 -27.75
CA PRO A 283 -16.57 -6.03 -28.49
C PRO A 283 -15.61 -5.12 -27.72
N PHE A 284 -15.77 -5.03 -26.38
CA PHE A 284 -14.87 -4.25 -25.54
C PHE A 284 -13.42 -4.75 -25.62
N LEU A 285 -13.15 -6.03 -25.40
CA LEU A 285 -11.79 -6.55 -25.42
C LEU A 285 -11.08 -6.33 -26.76
N ILE A 286 -11.80 -6.48 -27.87
CA ILE A 286 -11.24 -6.27 -29.21
C ILE A 286 -10.87 -4.80 -29.40
N ASP A 287 -11.78 -3.89 -29.09
CA ASP A 287 -11.57 -2.44 -29.21
C ASP A 287 -10.51 -1.94 -28.24
N PHE A 288 -10.60 -2.34 -26.97
CA PHE A 288 -9.65 -1.96 -25.92
C PHE A 288 -8.22 -2.43 -26.22
N SER A 289 -8.04 -3.66 -26.74
CA SER A 289 -6.72 -4.13 -27.13
C SER A 289 -6.11 -3.30 -28.27
N LYS A 290 -6.95 -2.84 -29.23
CA LYS A 290 -6.52 -1.93 -30.28
C LYS A 290 -6.10 -0.58 -29.70
N HIS A 291 -6.96 0.02 -28.85
CA HIS A 291 -6.69 1.28 -28.16
C HIS A 291 -5.40 1.23 -27.35
N LEU A 292 -5.22 0.21 -26.51
CA LEU A 292 -4.01 0.03 -25.72
C LEU A 292 -2.74 -0.16 -26.57
N ARG A 293 -2.86 -0.76 -27.74
CA ARG A 293 -1.73 -0.89 -28.69
C ARG A 293 -1.36 0.47 -29.26
N GLU A 294 -2.34 1.28 -29.65
CA GLU A 294 -2.12 2.64 -30.12
C GLU A 294 -1.47 3.54 -29.07
N LYS A 295 -1.84 3.37 -27.78
CA LYS A 295 -1.22 4.07 -26.63
C LYS A 295 0.15 3.48 -26.21
N GLY A 296 0.55 2.32 -26.73
CA GLY A 296 1.77 1.62 -26.30
C GLY A 296 1.67 0.98 -24.92
N TRP A 297 0.45 0.72 -24.43
CA TRP A 297 0.20 0.20 -23.08
C TRP A 297 -0.20 -1.28 -23.03
N LEU A 298 -0.45 -1.93 -24.16
CA LEU A 298 -0.96 -3.30 -24.23
C LEU A 298 -0.12 -4.30 -23.41
N GLY A 299 1.20 -4.25 -23.55
CA GLY A 299 2.12 -5.18 -22.87
C GLY A 299 2.25 -4.98 -21.35
N ARG A 300 1.64 -3.92 -20.79
CA ARG A 300 1.67 -3.58 -19.35
C ARG A 300 0.29 -3.50 -18.71
N THR A 301 -0.76 -3.84 -19.47
CA THR A 301 -2.15 -3.81 -18.98
C THR A 301 -2.60 -5.21 -18.59
N TYR A 302 -3.22 -5.29 -17.42
CA TYR A 302 -3.80 -6.49 -16.84
C TYR A 302 -5.32 -6.37 -16.77
N ILE A 303 -6.03 -7.39 -17.24
CA ILE A 303 -7.41 -7.63 -16.85
C ILE A 303 -7.37 -8.23 -15.45
N SER A 304 -7.87 -7.48 -14.48
CA SER A 304 -7.70 -7.77 -13.05
C SER A 304 -8.99 -8.25 -12.41
N MET A 305 -8.91 -9.33 -11.66
CA MET A 305 -10.01 -9.91 -10.90
C MET A 305 -9.65 -9.98 -9.42
N ASP A 306 -10.68 -9.97 -8.58
CA ASP A 306 -10.55 -10.04 -7.14
C ASP A 306 -11.41 -11.15 -6.56
N GLU A 307 -10.77 -12.12 -5.91
CA GLU A 307 -11.37 -13.25 -5.18
C GLU A 307 -12.43 -14.03 -5.98
N ARG A 308 -12.16 -14.30 -7.25
CA ARG A 308 -13.06 -15.10 -8.10
C ARG A 308 -12.83 -16.60 -7.93
N SER A 309 -13.89 -17.38 -8.18
CA SER A 309 -13.81 -18.84 -8.19
C SER A 309 -12.89 -19.35 -9.30
N VAL A 310 -12.39 -20.58 -9.15
CA VAL A 310 -11.58 -21.23 -10.20
C VAL A 310 -12.37 -21.36 -11.50
N GLU A 311 -13.68 -21.61 -11.42
CA GLU A 311 -14.60 -21.70 -12.56
C GLU A 311 -14.69 -20.38 -13.31
N ASP A 312 -14.89 -19.27 -12.60
CA ASP A 312 -14.87 -17.94 -13.19
C ASP A 312 -13.52 -17.67 -13.86
N MET A 313 -12.41 -17.96 -13.19
CA MET A 313 -11.08 -17.76 -13.73
C MET A 313 -10.80 -18.61 -14.97
N ARG A 314 -11.34 -19.85 -15.07
CA ARG A 314 -11.27 -20.66 -16.30
C ARG A 314 -12.02 -20.01 -17.44
N ALA A 315 -13.26 -19.58 -17.18
CA ALA A 315 -14.07 -18.90 -18.21
C ALA A 315 -13.38 -17.63 -18.73
N ILE A 316 -12.84 -16.81 -17.81
CA ILE A 316 -12.13 -15.58 -18.17
C ILE A 316 -10.83 -15.86 -18.92
N SER A 317 -9.99 -16.77 -18.44
CA SER A 317 -8.73 -17.10 -19.11
C SER A 317 -8.97 -17.60 -20.55
N ALA A 318 -9.97 -18.45 -20.74
CA ALA A 318 -10.36 -18.91 -22.07
C ALA A 318 -10.89 -17.79 -22.95
N PHE A 319 -11.70 -16.90 -22.39
CA PHE A 319 -12.32 -15.78 -23.10
C PHE A 319 -11.29 -14.72 -23.53
N VAL A 320 -10.41 -14.31 -22.61
CA VAL A 320 -9.32 -13.36 -22.92
C VAL A 320 -8.36 -13.97 -23.92
N LYS A 321 -7.96 -15.25 -23.76
CA LYS A 321 -7.12 -15.94 -24.75
C LYS A 321 -7.72 -15.97 -26.14
N LYS A 322 -9.05 -16.12 -26.25
CA LYS A 322 -9.77 -16.16 -27.54
C LYS A 322 -9.88 -14.79 -28.21
N HIS A 323 -10.13 -13.73 -27.46
CA HIS A 323 -10.52 -12.43 -28.00
C HIS A 323 -9.45 -11.34 -27.88
N ALA A 324 -8.52 -11.46 -26.91
CA ALA A 324 -7.45 -10.50 -26.64
C ALA A 324 -6.20 -11.21 -26.06
N PRO A 325 -5.55 -12.12 -26.79
CA PRO A 325 -4.50 -13.02 -26.26
C PRO A 325 -3.25 -12.30 -25.76
N GLU A 326 -3.04 -11.05 -26.13
CA GLU A 326 -1.90 -10.22 -25.71
C GLU A 326 -2.12 -9.54 -24.34
N LEU A 327 -3.38 -9.45 -23.87
CA LEU A 327 -3.69 -8.90 -22.56
C LEU A 327 -3.25 -9.88 -21.46
N LYS A 328 -2.66 -9.31 -20.42
CA LYS A 328 -2.27 -10.05 -19.24
C LYS A 328 -3.45 -10.21 -18.29
N ILE A 329 -3.36 -11.20 -17.40
CA ILE A 329 -4.37 -11.47 -16.38
C ILE A 329 -3.71 -11.36 -15.01
N SER A 330 -4.33 -10.60 -14.08
CA SER A 330 -3.96 -10.58 -12.68
C SER A 330 -5.14 -10.98 -11.79
N THR A 331 -4.84 -11.57 -10.64
CA THR A 331 -5.88 -11.84 -9.64
C THR A 331 -5.32 -11.90 -8.23
N ALA A 332 -6.02 -11.25 -7.30
CA ALA A 332 -5.98 -11.61 -5.89
C ALA A 332 -6.84 -12.87 -5.71
N GLY A 333 -6.31 -13.92 -5.05
CA GLY A 333 -7.02 -15.18 -5.05
C GLY A 333 -6.67 -16.12 -3.90
N ASN A 334 -7.53 -17.11 -3.69
CA ASN A 334 -7.48 -18.04 -2.57
C ASN A 334 -7.22 -19.50 -2.98
N PHE A 335 -6.73 -19.74 -4.19
CA PHE A 335 -6.40 -21.08 -4.69
C PHE A 335 -4.90 -21.23 -4.98
N ASP A 336 -4.43 -22.45 -5.19
CA ASP A 336 -3.05 -22.75 -5.58
C ASP A 336 -2.96 -22.88 -7.10
N PRO A 337 -2.36 -21.93 -7.84
CA PRO A 337 -2.32 -21.96 -9.30
C PRO A 337 -1.53 -23.15 -9.87
N SER A 338 -0.62 -23.77 -9.10
CA SER A 338 0.08 -24.97 -9.55
C SER A 338 -0.85 -26.18 -9.81
N LYS A 339 -2.06 -26.13 -9.25
CA LYS A 339 -3.10 -27.16 -9.47
C LYS A 339 -3.94 -26.91 -10.72
N TYR A 340 -3.80 -25.75 -11.35
CA TYR A 340 -4.61 -25.31 -12.49
C TYR A 340 -3.70 -24.74 -13.58
N PRO A 341 -2.83 -25.56 -14.19
CA PRO A 341 -1.85 -25.11 -15.18
C PRO A 341 -2.48 -24.52 -16.45
N GLU A 342 -3.76 -24.80 -16.68
CA GLU A 342 -4.53 -24.22 -17.78
C GLU A 342 -4.82 -22.72 -17.57
N LEU A 343 -4.78 -22.24 -16.33
CA LEU A 343 -5.00 -20.83 -16.01
C LEU A 343 -3.70 -20.05 -16.23
N LYS A 344 -3.66 -19.26 -17.29
CA LYS A 344 -2.60 -18.30 -17.53
C LYS A 344 -2.86 -17.04 -16.72
N ILE A 345 -2.27 -16.95 -15.53
CA ILE A 345 -2.37 -15.79 -14.66
C ILE A 345 -0.98 -15.16 -14.57
N ASP A 346 -0.81 -13.98 -15.16
CA ASP A 346 0.49 -13.33 -15.27
C ASP A 346 0.95 -12.74 -13.93
N ASN A 347 0.02 -12.21 -13.09
CA ASN A 347 0.29 -11.83 -11.70
C ASN A 347 -0.72 -12.51 -10.78
N TYR A 348 -0.24 -13.40 -9.92
CA TYR A 348 -1.05 -14.07 -8.91
C TYR A 348 -0.69 -13.57 -7.51
N CYS A 349 -1.69 -13.12 -6.78
CA CYS A 349 -1.56 -12.56 -5.45
C CYS A 349 -2.40 -13.36 -4.44
N PRO A 350 -1.82 -14.36 -3.71
CA PRO A 350 -2.52 -15.09 -2.67
C PRO A 350 -2.65 -14.25 -1.38
N VAL A 351 -3.73 -14.48 -0.63
CA VAL A 351 -3.80 -14.03 0.76
C VAL A 351 -2.68 -14.70 1.58
N ILE A 352 -2.15 -13.98 2.56
CA ILE A 352 -0.94 -14.40 3.29
C ILE A 352 -1.01 -15.80 3.90
N ASP A 353 -2.19 -16.27 4.35
CA ASP A 353 -2.35 -17.60 4.95
C ASP A 353 -2.15 -18.75 3.93
N LYS A 354 -2.21 -18.46 2.64
CA LYS A 354 -1.92 -19.39 1.55
C LYS A 354 -0.44 -19.42 1.18
N VAL A 355 0.37 -18.46 1.64
CA VAL A 355 1.81 -18.38 1.36
C VAL A 355 2.57 -19.36 2.26
N THR A 356 2.30 -20.65 2.10
CA THR A 356 2.98 -21.73 2.82
C THR A 356 4.29 -22.11 2.14
N THR A 357 5.17 -22.84 2.85
CA THR A 357 6.40 -23.40 2.27
C THR A 357 6.10 -24.21 1.02
N LYS A 358 5.01 -25.00 1.04
CA LYS A 358 4.57 -25.81 -0.12
C LYS A 358 4.14 -24.93 -1.30
N PHE A 359 3.37 -23.86 -1.02
CA PHE A 359 2.97 -22.90 -2.05
C PHE A 359 4.19 -22.25 -2.71
N ILE A 360 5.16 -21.78 -1.89
CA ILE A 360 6.40 -21.15 -2.37
C ILE A 360 7.18 -22.11 -3.27
N ALA A 361 7.40 -23.35 -2.81
CA ALA A 361 8.14 -24.36 -3.56
C ALA A 361 7.49 -24.71 -4.91
N ASN A 362 6.16 -24.78 -4.95
CA ASN A 362 5.43 -25.19 -6.15
C ASN A 362 5.24 -24.05 -7.18
N ASN A 363 5.22 -22.79 -6.73
CA ASN A 363 4.77 -21.69 -7.58
C ASN A 363 5.86 -20.67 -7.88
N VAL A 364 6.58 -20.16 -6.86
CA VAL A 364 7.30 -18.89 -7.00
C VAL A 364 8.36 -18.93 -8.10
N GLN A 365 9.28 -19.89 -8.04
CA GLN A 365 10.38 -19.97 -9.03
C GLN A 365 9.87 -20.39 -10.42
N THR A 366 8.93 -21.34 -10.49
CA THR A 366 8.35 -21.81 -11.75
C THR A 366 7.64 -20.67 -12.49
N ARG A 367 6.83 -19.88 -11.77
CA ARG A 367 6.13 -18.73 -12.33
C ARG A 367 7.10 -17.63 -12.79
N ARG A 368 8.10 -17.32 -11.95
CA ARG A 368 9.15 -16.34 -12.31
C ARG A 368 9.93 -16.75 -13.56
N ASN A 369 10.29 -18.01 -13.71
CA ASN A 369 10.96 -18.52 -14.93
C ASN A 369 10.09 -18.37 -16.18
N SER A 370 8.77 -18.29 -16.03
CA SER A 370 7.81 -18.04 -17.10
C SER A 370 7.47 -16.56 -17.28
N GLY A 371 8.18 -15.65 -16.61
CA GLY A 371 7.92 -14.21 -16.66
C GLY A 371 6.66 -13.76 -15.92
N MET A 372 6.11 -14.61 -15.04
CA MET A 372 4.92 -14.33 -14.24
C MET A 372 5.30 -13.86 -12.84
N LEU A 373 4.51 -12.95 -12.27
CA LEU A 373 4.68 -12.41 -10.92
C LEU A 373 3.90 -13.23 -9.88
N THR A 374 4.46 -13.28 -8.68
CA THR A 374 3.79 -13.83 -7.49
C THR A 374 3.98 -12.86 -6.34
N THR A 375 2.94 -12.11 -6.02
CA THR A 375 2.89 -11.20 -4.87
C THR A 375 2.12 -11.85 -3.71
N TYR A 376 1.77 -11.09 -2.69
CA TYR A 376 0.84 -11.53 -1.64
C TYR A 376 0.07 -10.33 -1.09
N TYR A 377 -1.05 -10.58 -0.39
CA TYR A 377 -1.81 -9.53 0.25
C TYR A 377 -2.22 -9.85 1.68
N VAL A 378 -2.51 -8.79 2.44
CA VAL A 378 -3.31 -8.78 3.65
C VAL A 378 -4.52 -7.87 3.44
N CYS A 379 -5.65 -8.18 4.08
CA CYS A 379 -6.89 -7.40 3.99
C CYS A 379 -7.51 -7.28 5.40
N CYS A 380 -8.83 -7.46 5.54
CA CYS A 380 -9.49 -7.57 6.84
C CYS A 380 -8.97 -8.75 7.70
N VAL A 381 -8.24 -9.66 7.10
CA VAL A 381 -7.50 -10.77 7.73
C VAL A 381 -6.08 -10.85 7.15
N PRO A 382 -5.12 -11.36 7.95
CA PRO A 382 -5.19 -11.73 9.35
C PRO A 382 -5.29 -10.51 10.27
N ARG A 383 -5.66 -10.69 11.53
CA ARG A 383 -5.54 -9.60 12.50
C ARG A 383 -4.09 -9.14 12.68
N LYS A 384 -3.13 -10.09 12.59
CA LYS A 384 -1.69 -9.86 12.76
C LYS A 384 -0.87 -10.84 11.89
N PRO A 385 0.23 -10.41 11.25
CA PRO A 385 0.64 -9.01 11.05
C PRO A 385 -0.25 -8.30 10.03
N ASN A 386 -0.52 -7.02 10.26
CA ASN A 386 -1.33 -6.19 9.37
C ASN A 386 -0.93 -4.70 9.47
N THR A 387 -1.66 -3.84 8.77
CA THR A 387 -1.47 -2.38 8.76
C THR A 387 -2.67 -1.66 9.39
N PHE A 388 -3.37 -2.27 10.35
CA PHE A 388 -4.48 -1.64 11.07
C PHE A 388 -3.99 -0.53 12.00
N MET A 389 -4.89 0.33 12.43
CA MET A 389 -4.55 1.38 13.40
C MET A 389 -4.20 0.83 14.79
N GLU A 390 -4.70 -0.35 15.14
CA GLU A 390 -4.35 -1.07 16.37
C GLU A 390 -3.04 -1.88 16.27
N SER A 391 -2.53 -2.10 15.04
CA SER A 391 -1.30 -2.86 14.82
C SER A 391 -0.08 -2.11 15.33
N GLN A 392 0.90 -2.85 15.83
CA GLN A 392 2.23 -2.30 16.10
C GLN A 392 2.88 -1.83 14.80
N LEU A 393 3.65 -0.74 14.82
CA LEU A 393 4.30 -0.22 13.61
C LEU A 393 5.19 -1.26 12.92
N GLU A 394 5.84 -2.11 13.71
CA GLU A 394 6.68 -3.20 13.24
C GLU A 394 5.93 -4.21 12.36
N GLU A 395 4.60 -4.30 12.49
CA GLU A 395 3.79 -5.14 11.61
C GLU A 395 3.75 -4.57 10.19
N SER A 396 3.67 -3.25 10.04
CA SER A 396 3.75 -2.59 8.72
C SER A 396 5.12 -2.80 8.07
N PHE A 397 6.22 -2.68 8.83
CA PHE A 397 7.56 -3.02 8.36
C PHE A 397 7.64 -4.48 7.92
N TRP A 398 7.12 -5.39 8.75
CA TRP A 398 7.12 -6.82 8.46
C TRP A 398 6.38 -7.12 7.16
N CYS A 399 5.20 -6.52 6.95
CA CYS A 399 4.44 -6.66 5.70
C CYS A 399 5.25 -6.18 4.49
N GLY A 400 5.96 -5.07 4.60
CA GLY A 400 6.82 -4.55 3.53
C GLY A 400 8.02 -5.46 3.23
N PHE A 401 8.63 -6.07 4.24
CA PHE A 401 9.85 -6.89 4.07
C PHE A 401 9.55 -8.36 3.71
N PHE A 402 8.41 -8.91 4.12
CA PHE A 402 8.05 -10.33 3.95
C PHE A 402 8.25 -10.88 2.52
N PRO A 403 7.91 -10.14 1.43
CA PRO A 403 8.17 -10.61 0.08
C PRO A 403 9.64 -10.96 -0.16
N ALA A 404 10.57 -10.13 0.28
CA ALA A 404 12.01 -10.39 0.11
C ALA A 404 12.45 -11.65 0.86
N ALA A 405 11.96 -11.84 2.09
CA ALA A 405 12.23 -13.03 2.89
C ALA A 405 11.68 -14.32 2.28
N LYS A 406 10.54 -14.25 1.58
CA LYS A 406 9.89 -15.42 0.96
C LYS A 406 10.11 -15.53 -0.55
N ASN A 407 11.02 -14.70 -1.09
CA ASN A 407 11.34 -14.67 -2.52
C ASN A 407 10.11 -14.37 -3.40
N LEU A 408 9.09 -13.69 -2.86
CA LEU A 408 7.95 -13.17 -3.61
C LEU A 408 8.35 -11.87 -4.35
N ASP A 409 7.53 -11.47 -5.32
CA ASP A 409 7.85 -10.30 -6.13
C ASP A 409 7.38 -8.99 -5.47
N GLY A 410 6.38 -9.03 -4.57
CA GLY A 410 5.89 -7.83 -3.91
C GLY A 410 4.66 -8.03 -3.03
N PHE A 411 3.98 -6.91 -2.77
CA PHE A 411 2.88 -6.78 -1.82
C PHE A 411 1.71 -6.04 -2.43
N LEU A 412 0.49 -6.55 -2.19
CA LEU A 412 -0.76 -5.88 -2.54
C LEU A 412 -1.51 -5.48 -1.27
N ARG A 413 -2.12 -4.29 -1.31
CA ARG A 413 -3.09 -3.83 -0.32
C ARG A 413 -4.29 -3.21 -1.04
N TRP A 414 -5.51 -3.66 -0.68
CA TRP A 414 -6.73 -3.32 -1.42
C TRP A 414 -7.21 -1.87 -1.28
N ALA A 415 -6.59 -1.08 -0.35
CA ALA A 415 -7.04 0.27 -0.14
C ALA A 415 -5.93 1.21 0.35
N TYR A 416 -5.59 2.18 -0.50
CA TYR A 416 -4.71 3.29 -0.15
C TYR A 416 -5.47 4.39 0.59
N ASN A 417 -6.62 4.78 0.04
CA ASN A 417 -7.38 5.96 0.46
C ASN A 417 -8.91 5.79 0.33
N SER A 418 -9.44 4.60 0.58
CA SER A 418 -10.88 4.36 0.67
C SER A 418 -11.41 4.86 2.02
N TRP A 419 -11.46 6.17 2.17
CA TRP A 419 -11.75 6.82 3.43
C TRP A 419 -13.17 6.58 3.93
N PRO A 420 -13.39 6.35 5.26
CA PRO A 420 -14.69 6.52 5.88
C PRO A 420 -15.13 7.99 5.83
N TYR A 421 -16.25 8.33 6.46
CA TYR A 421 -16.83 9.67 6.39
C TYR A 421 -15.84 10.76 6.83
N ASP A 422 -15.20 10.62 7.99
CA ASP A 422 -14.17 11.55 8.50
C ASP A 422 -13.04 10.78 9.23
N PRO A 423 -12.08 10.22 8.49
CA PRO A 423 -11.02 9.38 9.06
C PRO A 423 -10.03 10.16 9.94
N ARG A 424 -10.03 11.50 9.89
CA ARG A 424 -9.14 12.33 10.72
C ARG A 424 -9.60 12.37 12.17
N ASN A 425 -10.91 12.26 12.42
CA ASN A 425 -11.51 12.32 13.75
C ASN A 425 -12.01 10.98 14.23
N ASP A 426 -12.56 10.13 13.34
CA ASP A 426 -13.01 8.78 13.64
C ASP A 426 -12.73 7.86 12.44
N ALA A 427 -11.82 6.92 12.65
CA ALA A 427 -11.39 6.00 11.61
C ALA A 427 -12.21 4.71 11.53
N SER A 428 -13.29 4.61 12.31
CA SER A 428 -14.20 3.48 12.29
C SER A 428 -14.96 3.38 10.98
N PHE A 429 -15.09 2.18 10.42
CA PHE A 429 -15.88 1.97 9.20
C PHE A 429 -16.46 0.58 9.11
N GLY A 430 -17.75 0.45 9.43
CA GLY A 430 -18.59 -0.70 9.14
C GLY A 430 -18.01 -2.01 9.62
N PRO A 431 -17.89 -3.06 8.80
CA PRO A 431 -17.38 -4.35 9.26
C PRO A 431 -15.85 -4.42 9.32
N PHE A 432 -15.13 -3.37 8.91
CA PHE A 432 -13.68 -3.37 8.80
C PHE A 432 -13.02 -2.82 10.07
N ARG A 433 -11.84 -3.34 10.39
CA ARG A 433 -10.98 -2.74 11.41
C ARG A 433 -10.47 -1.38 10.93
N ALA A 434 -10.35 -0.44 11.84
CA ALA A 434 -9.84 0.88 11.50
C ALA A 434 -8.46 0.79 10.82
N GLY A 435 -8.30 1.50 9.71
CA GLY A 435 -7.08 1.47 8.88
C GLY A 435 -7.00 0.30 7.90
N ASP A 436 -8.02 -0.58 7.83
CA ASP A 436 -8.12 -1.56 6.75
C ASP A 436 -8.38 -0.88 5.40
N THR A 437 -9.22 0.14 5.41
CA THR A 437 -9.69 0.84 4.21
C THR A 437 -8.79 2.01 3.76
N PHE A 438 -7.74 2.34 4.52
CA PHE A 438 -6.82 3.41 4.12
C PHE A 438 -5.46 3.34 4.82
N LEU A 439 -4.44 3.88 4.15
CA LEU A 439 -3.06 4.03 4.63
C LEU A 439 -2.60 5.49 4.66
N VAL A 440 -3.39 6.41 4.14
CA VAL A 440 -3.13 7.86 4.11
C VAL A 440 -4.40 8.60 4.45
N TYR A 441 -4.28 9.73 5.15
CA TYR A 441 -5.41 10.57 5.49
C TYR A 441 -5.72 11.58 4.37
N PRO A 442 -6.94 12.17 4.35
CA PRO A 442 -7.23 13.31 3.49
C PRO A 442 -6.27 14.50 3.70
N ASP A 443 -6.31 15.48 2.81
CA ASP A 443 -5.46 16.68 2.83
C ASP A 443 -3.96 16.34 2.81
N ASN A 444 -3.59 15.21 2.16
CA ASN A 444 -2.22 14.69 2.10
C ASN A 444 -1.56 14.53 3.49
N GLN A 445 -2.35 14.23 4.51
CA GLN A 445 -1.81 13.92 5.83
C GLN A 445 -1.32 12.47 5.87
N HIS A 446 -0.07 12.29 6.22
CA HIS A 446 0.59 10.99 6.23
C HIS A 446 0.19 10.17 7.47
N SER A 447 0.36 8.85 7.38
CA SER A 447 0.26 7.95 8.53
C SER A 447 1.61 7.35 8.90
N CYS A 448 1.80 7.09 10.19
CA CYS A 448 2.98 6.35 10.66
C CYS A 448 3.05 4.95 10.05
N ARG A 449 1.91 4.30 9.87
CA ARG A 449 1.78 2.95 9.29
C ARG A 449 2.30 2.87 7.87
N PHE A 450 1.93 3.82 7.01
CA PHE A 450 2.40 3.83 5.61
C PHE A 450 3.89 4.11 5.51
N LEU A 451 4.40 5.06 6.31
CA LEU A 451 5.83 5.39 6.30
C LEU A 451 6.68 4.22 6.83
N GLU A 452 6.16 3.48 7.80
CA GLU A 452 6.84 2.28 8.30
C GLU A 452 6.73 1.09 7.31
N LEU A 453 5.64 0.95 6.57
CA LEU A 453 5.53 0.02 5.45
C LEU A 453 6.60 0.34 4.38
N ARG A 454 6.79 1.63 4.05
CA ARG A 454 7.84 2.07 3.12
C ARG A 454 9.24 1.72 3.64
N ASN A 455 9.51 1.87 4.94
CA ASN A 455 10.77 1.41 5.54
C ASN A 455 11.00 -0.09 5.29
N GLY A 456 9.97 -0.91 5.46
CA GLY A 456 10.01 -2.35 5.17
C GLY A 456 10.30 -2.65 3.70
N ILE A 457 9.69 -1.90 2.77
CA ILE A 457 9.92 -2.03 1.32
C ILE A 457 11.35 -1.61 0.95
N GLN A 458 11.86 -0.51 1.52
CA GLN A 458 13.25 -0.09 1.33
C GLN A 458 14.23 -1.16 1.83
N ALA A 459 13.97 -1.73 3.01
CA ALA A 459 14.76 -2.83 3.54
C ALA A 459 14.72 -4.07 2.63
N ALA A 460 13.55 -4.40 2.05
CA ALA A 460 13.39 -5.48 1.09
C ALA A 460 14.22 -5.25 -0.18
N GLU A 461 14.23 -4.04 -0.72
CA GLU A 461 15.02 -3.70 -1.90
C GLU A 461 16.52 -3.72 -1.60
N LYS A 462 16.95 -3.21 -0.43
CA LYS A 462 18.35 -3.34 0.04
C LYS A 462 18.76 -4.81 0.17
N PHE A 463 17.90 -5.65 0.76
CA PHE A 463 18.14 -7.08 0.89
C PHE A 463 18.30 -7.76 -0.48
N ARG A 464 17.46 -7.43 -1.45
CA ARG A 464 17.57 -7.91 -2.82
C ARG A 464 18.90 -7.52 -3.47
N ILE A 465 19.29 -6.23 -3.36
CA ILE A 465 20.57 -5.72 -3.92
C ILE A 465 21.76 -6.43 -3.26
N LEU A 466 21.75 -6.59 -1.95
CA LEU A 466 22.80 -7.33 -1.24
C LEU A 466 22.91 -8.77 -1.72
N LYS A 467 21.79 -9.44 -1.93
CA LYS A 467 21.74 -10.85 -2.36
C LYS A 467 22.42 -11.08 -3.72
N GLU A 468 22.43 -10.09 -4.61
CA GLU A 468 23.08 -10.17 -5.92
C GLU A 468 24.60 -10.34 -5.80
N SER A 469 25.24 -9.70 -4.80
CA SER A 469 26.70 -9.69 -4.60
C SER A 469 27.16 -10.33 -3.29
N ALA A 470 26.26 -11.01 -2.56
CA ALA A 470 26.56 -11.57 -1.26
C ALA A 470 27.61 -12.69 -1.30
N SER A 471 28.56 -12.69 -0.35
CA SER A 471 29.43 -13.82 -0.08
C SER A 471 28.62 -15.05 0.37
N LYS A 472 29.27 -16.21 0.41
CA LYS A 472 28.62 -17.44 0.89
C LYS A 472 28.15 -17.30 2.34
N GLU A 473 28.96 -16.69 3.19
CA GLU A 473 28.67 -16.46 4.60
C GLU A 473 27.48 -15.52 4.78
N LEU A 474 27.46 -14.40 4.05
CA LEU A 474 26.35 -13.45 4.07
C LEU A 474 25.05 -14.09 3.57
N ARG A 475 25.11 -14.94 2.54
CA ARG A 475 23.93 -15.70 2.06
C ARG A 475 23.34 -16.61 3.14
N VAL A 476 24.19 -17.31 3.90
CA VAL A 476 23.73 -18.13 5.03
C VAL A 476 23.02 -17.29 6.09
N GLU A 477 23.55 -16.11 6.43
CA GLU A 477 22.89 -15.20 7.36
C GLU A 477 21.56 -14.65 6.80
N MET A 478 21.52 -14.30 5.52
CA MET A 478 20.29 -13.85 4.85
C MET A 478 19.23 -14.95 4.80
N ASP A 479 19.62 -16.18 4.56
CA ASP A 479 18.69 -17.33 4.54
C ASP A 479 18.17 -17.63 5.96
N ALA A 480 19.03 -17.52 6.98
CA ALA A 480 18.63 -17.65 8.38
C ALA A 480 17.61 -16.55 8.77
N LEU A 481 17.88 -15.30 8.43
CA LEU A 481 16.93 -14.18 8.66
C LEU A 481 15.61 -14.45 7.92
N SER A 482 15.67 -14.89 6.66
CA SER A 482 14.48 -15.20 5.84
C SER A 482 13.60 -16.28 6.47
N ALA A 483 14.21 -17.27 7.15
CA ALA A 483 13.48 -18.32 7.85
C ALA A 483 12.68 -17.77 9.04
N GLU A 484 13.20 -16.75 9.74
CA GLU A 484 12.51 -16.12 10.89
C GLU A 484 11.25 -15.34 10.49
N TYR A 485 11.13 -14.93 9.23
CA TYR A 485 9.90 -14.34 8.68
C TYR A 485 8.84 -15.42 8.45
N ASP A 486 8.29 -15.96 9.52
CA ASP A 486 7.25 -16.98 9.50
C ASP A 486 5.90 -16.38 9.88
N TYR A 487 4.94 -16.41 8.95
CA TYR A 487 3.59 -15.92 9.18
C TYR A 487 2.90 -16.62 10.36
N PHE A 488 3.04 -17.95 10.50
CA PHE A 488 2.39 -18.71 11.58
C PHE A 488 2.97 -18.41 12.96
N VAL A 489 4.18 -17.86 13.01
CA VAL A 489 4.79 -17.31 14.23
C VAL A 489 4.33 -15.86 14.45
N ALA A 490 4.43 -15.04 13.42
CA ALA A 490 4.08 -13.61 13.48
C ALA A 490 2.61 -13.35 13.84
N ARG A 491 1.69 -14.23 13.41
CA ARG A 491 0.24 -14.09 13.67
C ARG A 491 -0.16 -14.30 15.13
N LYS A 492 0.73 -14.80 15.98
CA LYS A 492 0.41 -15.02 17.40
C LYS A 492 0.25 -13.67 18.10
N GLU A 493 -0.79 -13.54 18.92
CA GLU A 493 -1.14 -12.29 19.59
C GLU A 493 0.04 -11.68 20.36
N LYS A 494 0.81 -12.51 21.07
CA LYS A 494 1.98 -12.09 21.88
C LYS A 494 3.29 -12.01 21.08
N ALA A 495 3.28 -12.17 19.75
CA ALA A 495 4.50 -12.07 18.96
C ALA A 495 5.01 -10.61 19.01
N ASP A 496 6.26 -10.43 19.39
CA ASP A 496 6.98 -9.16 19.28
C ASP A 496 7.83 -9.19 18.01
N LEU A 497 7.53 -8.29 17.06
CA LEU A 497 8.20 -8.22 15.76
C LEU A 497 9.37 -7.24 15.75
N LYS A 498 9.56 -6.45 16.85
CA LYS A 498 10.63 -5.47 16.93
C LYS A 498 12.03 -6.08 16.84
N PRO A 499 12.37 -7.18 17.57
CA PRO A 499 13.69 -7.80 17.45
C PRO A 499 14.01 -8.27 16.04
N LEU A 500 13.01 -8.79 15.30
CA LEU A 500 13.18 -9.22 13.92
C LEU A 500 13.41 -8.04 12.96
N LYS A 501 12.68 -6.92 13.16
CA LYS A 501 12.91 -5.66 12.45
C LYS A 501 14.34 -5.16 12.70
N ASP A 502 14.77 -5.08 13.96
CA ASP A 502 16.10 -4.58 14.35
C ASP A 502 17.21 -5.44 13.70
N LYS A 503 17.09 -6.77 13.76
CA LYS A 503 17.99 -7.72 13.09
C LYS A 503 18.02 -7.53 11.58
N THR A 504 16.86 -7.29 10.97
CA THR A 504 16.77 -7.02 9.54
C THR A 504 17.53 -5.75 9.16
N LEU A 505 17.30 -4.66 9.89
CA LEU A 505 17.97 -3.38 9.66
C LEU A 505 19.47 -3.46 9.90
N GLU A 506 19.91 -4.21 10.92
CA GLU A 506 21.33 -4.49 11.16
C GLU A 506 21.97 -5.19 9.96
N LEU A 507 21.35 -6.26 9.45
CA LEU A 507 21.89 -7.02 8.33
C LEU A 507 21.97 -6.18 7.05
N VAL A 508 20.87 -5.50 6.66
CA VAL A 508 20.83 -4.75 5.39
C VAL A 508 21.68 -3.47 5.42
N ASN A 509 22.04 -2.97 6.60
CA ASN A 509 22.86 -1.77 6.77
C ASN A 509 24.31 -2.07 7.21
N ARG A 510 24.73 -3.33 7.17
CA ARG A 510 26.10 -3.72 7.50
C ARG A 510 27.07 -3.22 6.44
N ASP A 511 28.17 -2.62 6.88
CA ASP A 511 29.30 -2.33 5.99
C ASP A 511 29.99 -3.64 5.62
N THR A 512 29.89 -4.04 4.34
CA THR A 512 30.55 -5.25 3.83
C THR A 512 31.87 -4.94 3.12
N GLN A 513 32.42 -3.73 3.33
CA GLN A 513 33.77 -3.43 2.87
C GLN A 513 34.79 -3.92 3.92
N LYS A 514 35.23 -5.14 3.74
CA LYS A 514 36.58 -5.60 4.11
C LYS A 514 37.20 -6.25 2.89
#